data_184b1fd9e2d14e61ec174d398a1ca88d
#
_entry.id   184b1fd9e2d14e61ec174d398a1ca88d
#
_cell.length_a   1.000
_cell.length_b   1.000
_cell.length_c   1.000
_cell.angle_alpha   90.00
_cell.angle_beta   90.00
_cell.angle_gamma   90.00
#
_symmetry.space_group_name_H-M   'P 1'
#
loop_
_entity.id
_entity.type
_entity.pdbx_description
1 polymer ?
#
loop_
_entity_poly.entity_id
_entity_poly.type
_entity_poly.pdbx_seq_one_letter_code
_entity_poly.pdbx_strand_id
1 'polypeptide(L)'
;CIELAIEIDQYTRNTFSSNTAASTWAHAIIAGVSQVYFGEVNVHINVVNTIIWNTTDPYASIINDAGTMLSTLRNHWTANNGSISRDLVHLLTKRSNTGTGGIAYVDVLCSNSWGYAFSSDLNSNTSFSFPNPSYTWNLFVVAHEIGHNVGSSHTHWCGWAADPALSFSGGPIDNCVNVQGSCPNNPTPQVGTIMSYCHTTSSGALIDFHPVVVSQALNPGINTAGCLTACPFYGCTDSTA
;
A
#
# COMPACT_ATOMS: atom_id res chain seq x y z
N CYS A 1 -6.51 2.88 -14.07
CA CYS A 1 -6.77 3.27 -12.68
C CYS A 1 -7.01 2.06 -11.80
N ILE A 2 -6.49 2.08 -10.58
CA ILE A 2 -6.92 1.18 -9.50
C ILE A 2 -8.05 1.87 -8.74
N GLU A 3 -9.22 1.27 -8.68
CA GLU A 3 -10.34 1.74 -7.89
C GLU A 3 -10.21 1.21 -6.46
N LEU A 4 -9.94 2.12 -5.52
CA LEU A 4 -9.67 1.80 -4.12
C LEU A 4 -10.85 2.23 -3.23
N ALA A 5 -11.41 1.29 -2.48
CA ALA A 5 -12.25 1.62 -1.34
C ALA A 5 -11.38 1.72 -0.08
N ILE A 6 -11.57 2.78 0.70
CA ILE A 6 -10.83 2.99 1.95
C ILE A 6 -11.74 2.91 3.16
N GLU A 7 -11.17 2.47 4.27
CA GLU A 7 -11.86 2.38 5.56
C GLU A 7 -11.01 3.04 6.64
N ILE A 8 -11.68 3.74 7.57
CA ILE A 8 -11.06 4.40 8.73
C ILE A 8 -11.73 3.82 9.99
N ASP A 9 -10.97 3.16 10.85
CA ASP A 9 -11.48 2.60 12.10
C ASP A 9 -11.90 3.69 13.10
N GLN A 10 -12.68 3.31 14.11
CA GLN A 10 -13.17 4.23 15.13
C GLN A 10 -12.02 4.90 15.90
N TYR A 11 -10.97 4.13 16.24
CA TYR A 11 -9.81 4.68 16.93
C TYR A 11 -9.22 5.86 16.16
N THR A 12 -8.94 5.67 14.88
CA THR A 12 -8.39 6.71 14.00
C THR A 12 -9.35 7.88 13.84
N ARG A 13 -10.65 7.60 13.57
CA ARG A 13 -11.69 8.62 13.46
C ARG A 13 -11.72 9.54 14.68
N ASN A 14 -11.59 8.98 15.87
CA ASN A 14 -11.65 9.73 17.14
C ASN A 14 -10.43 10.62 17.40
N THR A 15 -9.36 10.50 16.61
CA THR A 15 -8.22 11.44 16.65
C THR A 15 -8.47 12.75 15.88
N PHE A 16 -9.57 12.83 15.15
CA PHE A 16 -9.96 14.00 14.34
C PHE A 16 -11.21 14.67 14.89
N SER A 17 -11.35 15.96 14.60
CA SER A 17 -12.50 16.76 15.04
C SER A 17 -13.82 16.39 14.35
N SER A 18 -13.77 15.80 13.15
CA SER A 18 -14.94 15.43 12.36
C SER A 18 -14.65 14.30 11.38
N ASN A 19 -15.70 13.68 10.83
CA ASN A 19 -15.56 12.72 9.73
C ASN A 19 -14.91 13.35 8.49
N THR A 20 -15.26 14.60 8.19
CA THR A 20 -14.64 15.35 7.09
C THR A 20 -13.13 15.47 7.29
N ALA A 21 -12.67 15.82 8.49
CA ALA A 21 -11.23 15.91 8.78
C ALA A 21 -10.53 14.55 8.64
N ALA A 22 -11.13 13.47 9.13
CA ALA A 22 -10.61 12.11 8.97
C ALA A 22 -10.57 11.69 7.49
N SER A 23 -11.64 11.97 6.74
CA SER A 23 -11.70 11.70 5.29
C SER A 23 -10.63 12.49 4.54
N THR A 24 -10.49 13.78 4.79
CA THR A 24 -9.48 14.64 4.14
C THR A 24 -8.06 14.09 4.38
N TRP A 25 -7.76 13.68 5.61
CA TRP A 25 -6.48 13.06 5.95
C TRP A 25 -6.24 11.78 5.15
N ALA A 26 -7.21 10.87 5.09
CA ALA A 26 -7.08 9.61 4.38
C ALA A 26 -6.91 9.83 2.86
N HIS A 27 -7.74 10.70 2.27
CA HIS A 27 -7.65 11.03 0.85
C HIS A 27 -6.31 11.70 0.49
N ALA A 28 -5.75 12.53 1.37
CA ALA A 28 -4.43 13.14 1.13
C ALA A 28 -3.32 12.07 1.11
N ILE A 29 -3.37 11.05 1.98
CA ILE A 29 -2.42 9.93 1.94
C ILE A 29 -2.55 9.17 0.61
N ILE A 30 -3.78 8.78 0.22
CA ILE A 30 -3.98 8.03 -1.03
C ILE A 30 -3.60 8.86 -2.26
N ALA A 31 -3.86 10.17 -2.26
CA ALA A 31 -3.39 11.05 -3.34
C ALA A 31 -1.86 11.05 -3.47
N GLY A 32 -1.14 11.08 -2.34
CA GLY A 32 0.31 10.94 -2.33
C GLY A 32 0.78 9.57 -2.84
N VAL A 33 0.16 8.48 -2.39
CA VAL A 33 0.47 7.12 -2.87
C VAL A 33 0.15 6.99 -4.38
N SER A 34 -0.95 7.59 -4.85
CA SER A 34 -1.29 7.62 -6.27
C SER A 34 -0.21 8.32 -7.11
N GLN A 35 0.41 9.38 -6.60
CA GLN A 35 1.53 10.04 -7.30
C GLN A 35 2.77 9.14 -7.37
N VAL A 36 3.07 8.35 -6.33
CA VAL A 36 4.15 7.36 -6.37
C VAL A 36 3.88 6.32 -7.46
N TYR A 37 2.70 5.70 -7.45
CA TYR A 37 2.35 4.69 -8.48
C TYR A 37 2.30 5.27 -9.90
N PHE A 38 1.83 6.50 -10.05
CA PHE A 38 1.84 7.16 -11.35
C PHE A 38 3.26 7.38 -11.88
N GLY A 39 4.16 7.87 -11.02
CA GLY A 39 5.56 8.06 -11.39
C GLY A 39 6.31 6.78 -11.75
N GLU A 40 6.00 5.67 -11.07
CA GLU A 40 6.72 4.40 -11.18
C GLU A 40 6.17 3.48 -12.27
N VAL A 41 4.85 3.41 -12.42
CA VAL A 41 4.16 2.41 -13.25
C VAL A 41 3.01 2.99 -14.07
N ASN A 42 2.89 4.32 -14.15
CA ASN A 42 1.87 5.04 -14.91
C ASN A 42 0.42 4.63 -14.57
N VAL A 43 0.15 4.35 -13.28
CA VAL A 43 -1.17 3.99 -12.78
C VAL A 43 -1.59 4.94 -11.66
N HIS A 44 -2.78 5.51 -11.78
CA HIS A 44 -3.39 6.26 -10.70
C HIS A 44 -4.19 5.36 -9.76
N ILE A 45 -4.29 5.76 -8.50
CA ILE A 45 -5.19 5.16 -7.52
C ILE A 45 -6.30 6.15 -7.24
N ASN A 46 -7.54 5.76 -7.53
CA ASN A 46 -8.73 6.57 -7.35
C ASN A 46 -9.57 6.04 -6.19
N VAL A 47 -9.88 6.89 -5.20
CA VAL A 47 -10.76 6.49 -4.09
C VAL A 47 -12.21 6.53 -4.56
N VAL A 48 -12.85 5.36 -4.63
CA VAL A 48 -14.24 5.20 -5.06
C VAL A 48 -15.23 5.13 -3.90
N ASN A 49 -14.77 4.77 -2.71
CA ASN A 49 -15.62 4.72 -1.51
C ASN A 49 -14.80 4.98 -0.24
N THR A 50 -15.42 5.58 0.77
CA THR A 50 -14.81 5.84 2.07
C THR A 50 -15.78 5.47 3.19
N ILE A 51 -15.42 4.46 3.99
CA ILE A 51 -16.15 4.08 5.20
C ILE A 51 -15.44 4.65 6.42
N ILE A 52 -16.19 5.31 7.30
CA ILE A 52 -15.66 5.91 8.53
C ILE A 52 -16.49 5.41 9.71
N TRP A 53 -15.83 4.73 10.64
CA TRP A 53 -16.49 4.19 11.82
C TRP A 53 -16.68 5.25 12.91
N ASN A 54 -17.94 5.61 13.14
CA ASN A 54 -18.35 6.50 14.25
C ASN A 54 -18.76 5.72 15.51
N THR A 55 -18.94 4.42 15.38
CA THR A 55 -19.28 3.47 16.44
C THR A 55 -18.22 2.39 16.48
N THR A 56 -18.31 1.46 17.43
CA THR A 56 -17.37 0.35 17.53
C THR A 56 -17.25 -0.40 16.22
N ASP A 57 -16.05 -0.44 15.68
CA ASP A 57 -15.71 -1.16 14.44
C ASP A 57 -15.45 -2.64 14.72
N PRO A 58 -15.42 -3.50 13.68
CA PRO A 58 -15.17 -4.93 13.82
C PRO A 58 -13.77 -5.27 14.35
N TYR A 59 -12.84 -4.32 14.34
CA TYR A 59 -11.43 -4.52 14.69
C TYR A 59 -11.08 -4.09 16.11
N ALA A 60 -11.99 -3.41 16.82
CA ALA A 60 -11.72 -2.73 18.10
C ALA A 60 -11.11 -3.63 19.17
N SER A 61 -11.50 -4.91 19.21
CA SER A 61 -11.00 -5.90 20.18
C SER A 61 -9.76 -6.67 19.73
N ILE A 62 -9.31 -6.52 18.48
CA ILE A 62 -8.18 -7.26 17.93
C ILE A 62 -6.89 -6.51 18.26
N ILE A 63 -6.00 -7.15 19.02
CA ILE A 63 -4.75 -6.58 19.53
C ILE A 63 -3.61 -7.54 19.20
N ASN A 64 -2.54 -7.02 18.60
CA ASN A 64 -1.33 -7.75 18.24
C ASN A 64 -1.58 -9.02 17.39
N ASP A 65 -2.62 -8.98 16.57
CA ASP A 65 -2.99 -10.09 15.67
C ASP A 65 -3.40 -9.52 14.29
N ALA A 66 -2.38 -9.24 13.49
CA ALA A 66 -2.54 -8.66 12.16
C ALA A 66 -3.32 -9.60 11.22
N GLY A 67 -3.08 -10.91 11.30
CA GLY A 67 -3.76 -11.90 10.47
C GLY A 67 -5.26 -11.93 10.73
N THR A 68 -5.66 -11.94 12.00
CA THR A 68 -7.08 -11.85 12.39
C THR A 68 -7.69 -10.50 11.97
N MET A 69 -6.95 -9.40 12.09
CA MET A 69 -7.44 -8.08 11.68
C MET A 69 -7.70 -8.02 10.16
N LEU A 70 -6.76 -8.49 9.34
CA LEU A 70 -6.92 -8.55 7.88
C LEU A 70 -8.08 -9.46 7.46
N SER A 71 -8.19 -10.65 8.07
CA SER A 71 -9.29 -11.58 7.78
C SER A 71 -10.65 -11.03 8.22
N THR A 72 -10.70 -10.29 9.33
CA THR A 72 -11.92 -9.61 9.81
C THR A 72 -12.34 -8.50 8.86
N LEU A 73 -11.40 -7.68 8.36
CA LEU A 73 -11.65 -6.68 7.32
C LEU A 73 -12.30 -7.32 6.09
N ARG A 74 -11.64 -8.35 5.55
CA ARG A 74 -12.12 -9.08 4.39
C ARG A 74 -13.53 -9.65 4.61
N ASN A 75 -13.75 -10.36 5.73
CA ASN A 75 -15.03 -11.00 6.03
C ASN A 75 -16.15 -9.97 6.21
N HIS A 76 -15.87 -8.85 6.89
CA HIS A 76 -16.83 -7.76 7.05
C HIS A 76 -17.23 -7.15 5.71
N TRP A 77 -16.25 -6.84 4.85
CA TRP A 77 -16.53 -6.26 3.54
C TRP A 77 -17.29 -7.24 2.62
N THR A 78 -16.91 -8.50 2.61
CA THR A 78 -17.61 -9.52 1.82
C THR A 78 -19.08 -9.65 2.24
N ALA A 79 -19.35 -9.58 3.54
CA ALA A 79 -20.71 -9.75 4.06
C ALA A 79 -21.58 -8.49 3.90
N ASN A 80 -21.00 -7.28 4.00
CA ASN A 80 -21.78 -6.04 4.16
C ASN A 80 -21.60 -5.06 2.99
N ASN A 81 -20.48 -5.10 2.30
CA ASN A 81 -20.08 -4.10 1.30
C ASN A 81 -19.73 -4.72 -0.06
N GLY A 82 -20.11 -5.97 -0.30
CA GLY A 82 -19.78 -6.71 -1.52
C GLY A 82 -20.35 -6.09 -2.82
N SER A 83 -21.38 -5.25 -2.71
CA SER A 83 -21.97 -4.53 -3.85
C SER A 83 -21.22 -3.25 -4.26
N ILE A 84 -20.26 -2.79 -3.45
CA ILE A 84 -19.45 -1.61 -3.78
C ILE A 84 -18.43 -2.03 -4.84
N SER A 85 -18.52 -1.44 -6.05
CA SER A 85 -17.54 -1.64 -7.12
C SER A 85 -16.18 -1.08 -6.70
N ARG A 86 -15.15 -1.91 -6.81
CA ARG A 86 -13.78 -1.58 -6.44
C ARG A 86 -12.81 -2.66 -6.91
N ASP A 87 -11.53 -2.34 -7.00
CA ASP A 87 -10.47 -3.31 -7.25
C ASP A 87 -9.81 -3.79 -5.94
N LEU A 88 -9.65 -2.86 -4.97
CA LEU A 88 -9.00 -3.12 -3.68
C LEU A 88 -9.76 -2.44 -2.52
N VAL A 89 -9.52 -2.94 -1.31
CA VAL A 89 -9.93 -2.32 -0.04
C VAL A 89 -8.71 -2.10 0.83
N HIS A 90 -8.59 -0.91 1.40
CA HIS A 90 -7.49 -0.58 2.32
C HIS A 90 -8.00 0.06 3.60
N LEU A 91 -7.75 -0.57 4.75
CA LEU A 91 -8.02 0.01 6.06
C LEU A 91 -6.83 0.86 6.50
N LEU A 92 -7.10 2.12 6.84
CA LEU A 92 -6.13 3.08 7.36
C LEU A 92 -6.35 3.25 8.86
N THR A 93 -5.36 2.86 9.66
CA THR A 93 -5.45 2.98 11.12
C THR A 93 -4.22 3.65 11.74
N LYS A 94 -4.46 4.50 12.75
CA LYS A 94 -3.43 5.10 13.60
C LYS A 94 -3.07 4.23 14.82
N ARG A 95 -3.69 3.05 14.93
CA ARG A 95 -3.37 2.11 16.01
C ARG A 95 -1.95 1.57 15.82
N SER A 96 -1.20 1.48 16.93
CA SER A 96 0.14 0.88 16.98
C SER A 96 0.15 -0.54 17.58
N ASN A 97 -1.01 -1.02 18.04
CA ASN A 97 -1.17 -2.31 18.70
C ASN A 97 -1.80 -3.38 17.80
N THR A 98 -1.47 -3.36 16.51
CA THR A 98 -2.00 -4.31 15.51
C THR A 98 -1.10 -5.53 15.29
N GLY A 99 0.14 -5.48 15.82
CA GLY A 99 1.15 -6.54 15.68
C GLY A 99 2.05 -6.39 14.45
N THR A 100 1.76 -5.41 13.58
CA THR A 100 2.58 -5.08 12.40
C THR A 100 2.32 -3.65 11.95
N GLY A 101 3.20 -3.10 11.09
CA GLY A 101 2.98 -1.82 10.43
C GLY A 101 1.93 -1.88 9.31
N GLY A 102 1.77 -3.01 8.70
CA GLY A 102 0.77 -3.30 7.68
C GLY A 102 0.77 -4.76 7.30
N ILE A 103 -0.26 -5.20 6.58
CA ILE A 103 -0.37 -6.52 5.99
C ILE A 103 -1.35 -6.51 4.83
N ALA A 104 -1.05 -7.26 3.78
CA ALA A 104 -1.86 -7.41 2.59
C ALA A 104 -1.93 -8.86 2.13
N TYR A 105 -2.99 -9.22 1.42
CA TYR A 105 -2.93 -10.40 0.55
C TYR A 105 -2.09 -10.08 -0.69
N VAL A 106 -1.33 -11.06 -1.17
CA VAL A 106 -0.38 -10.87 -2.28
C VAL A 106 -1.00 -11.32 -3.59
N ASP A 107 -0.76 -10.57 -4.70
CA ASP A 107 -1.21 -10.89 -6.06
C ASP A 107 -2.74 -11.06 -6.15
N VAL A 108 -3.44 -10.05 -5.73
CA VAL A 108 -4.91 -10.07 -5.57
C VAL A 108 -5.61 -8.88 -6.24
N LEU A 109 -4.89 -8.10 -7.04
CA LEU A 109 -5.50 -7.01 -7.82
C LEU A 109 -6.65 -7.57 -8.68
N CYS A 110 -7.78 -6.88 -8.72
CA CYS A 110 -9.03 -7.34 -9.34
C CYS A 110 -9.76 -8.50 -8.61
N SER A 111 -9.31 -8.91 -7.45
CA SER A 111 -10.00 -9.95 -6.70
C SER A 111 -10.93 -9.37 -5.63
N ASN A 112 -12.22 -9.27 -5.94
CA ASN A 112 -13.22 -8.81 -4.97
C ASN A 112 -13.24 -9.63 -3.67
N SER A 113 -12.75 -10.88 -3.71
CA SER A 113 -12.71 -11.78 -2.56
C SER A 113 -11.44 -11.68 -1.73
N TRP A 114 -10.33 -11.19 -2.30
CA TRP A 114 -9.03 -11.18 -1.66
C TRP A 114 -8.28 -9.84 -1.73
N GLY A 115 -8.75 -8.86 -2.50
CA GLY A 115 -8.15 -7.55 -2.68
C GLY A 115 -8.22 -6.68 -1.42
N TYR A 116 -7.55 -7.08 -0.33
CA TYR A 116 -7.59 -6.41 0.98
C TYR A 116 -6.20 -6.20 1.55
N ALA A 117 -6.03 -5.05 2.20
CA ALA A 117 -4.86 -4.70 2.97
C ALA A 117 -5.22 -3.76 4.12
N PHE A 118 -4.34 -3.63 5.12
CA PHE A 118 -4.39 -2.49 6.03
C PHE A 118 -2.99 -1.95 6.32
N SER A 119 -2.94 -0.67 6.68
CA SER A 119 -1.74 0.00 7.19
C SER A 119 -2.02 0.60 8.55
N SER A 120 -1.08 0.45 9.48
CA SER A 120 -1.21 0.86 10.87
C SER A 120 -0.07 1.79 11.31
N ASP A 121 -0.18 2.26 12.54
CA ASP A 121 0.75 3.23 13.14
C ASP A 121 0.86 4.52 12.30
N LEU A 122 -0.22 4.83 11.55
CA LEU A 122 -0.26 6.01 10.71
C LEU A 122 -0.29 7.27 11.58
N ASN A 123 0.39 8.30 11.10
CA ASN A 123 0.45 9.59 11.80
C ASN A 123 -0.37 10.67 11.08
N SER A 124 -0.36 11.88 11.58
CA SER A 124 -1.14 12.99 11.01
C SER A 124 -0.47 13.68 9.83
N ASN A 125 0.72 13.25 9.40
CA ASN A 125 1.42 13.90 8.29
C ASN A 125 0.75 13.61 6.96
N THR A 126 0.37 14.67 6.25
CA THR A 126 -0.19 14.66 4.89
C THR A 126 0.51 15.64 3.96
N SER A 127 1.65 16.17 4.38
CA SER A 127 2.46 17.09 3.57
C SER A 127 3.52 16.31 2.81
N PHE A 128 3.33 16.19 1.52
CA PHE A 128 4.22 15.46 0.62
C PHE A 128 4.71 16.38 -0.49
N SER A 129 6.00 16.30 -0.86
CA SER A 129 6.60 17.10 -1.92
C SER A 129 6.99 16.19 -3.08
N PHE A 130 6.38 16.38 -4.24
CA PHE A 130 6.67 15.62 -5.45
C PHE A 130 7.50 16.46 -6.44
N PRO A 131 8.31 15.85 -7.36
CA PRO A 131 8.34 14.41 -7.68
C PRO A 131 9.19 13.55 -6.72
N ASN A 132 9.98 14.11 -5.82
CA ASN A 132 10.89 13.36 -4.95
C ASN A 132 10.45 13.52 -3.48
N PRO A 133 9.46 12.75 -3.03
CA PRO A 133 8.95 12.88 -1.67
C PRO A 133 9.99 12.41 -0.65
N SER A 134 10.17 13.19 0.40
CA SER A 134 10.91 12.72 1.56
C SER A 134 10.19 11.53 2.20
N TYR A 135 10.97 10.61 2.79
CA TYR A 135 10.40 9.47 3.50
C TYR A 135 9.37 9.92 4.53
N THR A 136 8.20 9.33 4.46
CA THR A 136 7.16 9.41 5.49
C THR A 136 6.53 8.03 5.67
N TRP A 137 6.25 7.65 6.91
CA TRP A 137 5.65 6.35 7.20
C TRP A 137 4.33 6.13 6.45
N ASN A 138 3.46 7.15 6.43
CA ASN A 138 2.16 7.05 5.77
C ASN A 138 2.28 6.68 4.28
N LEU A 139 3.14 7.38 3.52
CA LEU A 139 3.34 7.04 2.11
C LEU A 139 3.97 5.67 1.95
N PHE A 140 5.02 5.41 2.74
CA PHE A 140 5.81 4.20 2.65
C PHE A 140 4.93 2.95 2.87
N VAL A 141 4.24 2.87 4.02
CA VAL A 141 3.51 1.65 4.38
C VAL A 141 2.28 1.44 3.51
N VAL A 142 1.53 2.49 3.15
CA VAL A 142 0.34 2.34 2.30
C VAL A 142 0.74 1.92 0.89
N ALA A 143 1.80 2.50 0.32
CA ALA A 143 2.32 2.08 -0.98
C ALA A 143 2.87 0.65 -0.94
N HIS A 144 3.52 0.24 0.16
CA HIS A 144 4.04 -1.11 0.39
C HIS A 144 2.92 -2.16 0.37
N GLU A 145 1.86 -1.96 1.14
CA GLU A 145 0.76 -2.94 1.21
C GLU A 145 -0.03 -3.03 -0.10
N ILE A 146 -0.23 -1.90 -0.80
CA ILE A 146 -0.80 -1.93 -2.16
C ILE A 146 0.16 -2.66 -3.12
N GLY A 147 1.48 -2.52 -2.96
CA GLY A 147 2.48 -3.26 -3.74
C GLY A 147 2.31 -4.77 -3.60
N HIS A 148 2.03 -5.27 -2.40
CA HIS A 148 1.66 -6.67 -2.19
C HIS A 148 0.38 -7.05 -2.93
N ASN A 149 -0.67 -6.23 -2.84
CA ASN A 149 -1.92 -6.51 -3.57
C ASN A 149 -1.71 -6.59 -5.09
N VAL A 150 -0.79 -5.80 -5.65
CA VAL A 150 -0.43 -5.82 -7.08
C VAL A 150 0.42 -7.04 -7.46
N GLY A 151 1.08 -7.71 -6.48
CA GLY A 151 1.85 -8.93 -6.71
C GLY A 151 3.30 -8.88 -6.26
N SER A 152 3.75 -7.79 -5.62
CA SER A 152 5.13 -7.71 -5.16
C SER A 152 5.40 -8.54 -3.91
N SER A 153 6.50 -9.25 -3.90
CA SER A 153 7.17 -9.75 -2.70
C SER A 153 8.06 -8.65 -2.08
N HIS A 154 8.57 -8.91 -0.86
CA HIS A 154 9.57 -8.02 -0.26
C HIS A 154 10.88 -8.04 -1.05
N THR A 155 11.65 -6.97 -0.99
CA THR A 155 12.97 -6.87 -1.63
C THR A 155 13.99 -7.90 -1.11
N HIS A 156 13.86 -8.33 0.14
CA HIS A 156 14.71 -9.39 0.74
C HIS A 156 14.24 -10.83 0.44
N TRP A 157 13.31 -11.02 -0.51
CA TRP A 157 12.88 -12.33 -0.97
C TRP A 157 13.90 -12.95 -1.95
N CYS A 158 14.20 -14.24 -1.79
CA CYS A 158 15.18 -14.98 -2.61
C CYS A 158 14.69 -15.31 -4.03
N GLY A 159 13.42 -15.13 -4.34
CA GLY A 159 12.81 -15.56 -5.60
C GLY A 159 12.88 -14.55 -6.74
N TRP A 160 13.48 -13.38 -6.56
CA TRP A 160 13.66 -12.42 -7.65
C TRP A 160 14.56 -13.00 -8.73
N ALA A 161 14.09 -13.00 -9.98
CA ALA A 161 14.85 -13.55 -11.11
C ALA A 161 15.98 -12.59 -11.54
N ALA A 162 17.03 -13.15 -12.15
CA ALA A 162 18.07 -12.32 -12.75
C ALA A 162 17.48 -11.41 -13.85
N ASP A 163 17.94 -10.18 -13.89
CA ASP A 163 17.58 -9.18 -14.91
C ASP A 163 18.85 -8.50 -15.44
N PRO A 164 19.42 -9.01 -16.55
CA PRO A 164 20.64 -8.44 -17.13
C PRO A 164 20.50 -6.98 -17.57
N ALA A 165 19.30 -6.53 -17.93
CA ALA A 165 19.05 -5.13 -18.33
C ALA A 165 19.21 -4.17 -17.13
N LEU A 166 18.96 -4.67 -15.92
CA LEU A 166 19.16 -3.95 -14.67
C LEU A 166 20.49 -4.31 -13.97
N SER A 167 21.35 -5.09 -14.61
CA SER A 167 22.58 -5.63 -14.00
C SER A 167 22.32 -6.38 -12.69
N PHE A 168 21.17 -7.04 -12.58
CA PHE A 168 20.74 -7.78 -11.41
C PHE A 168 20.93 -9.28 -11.61
N SER A 169 21.63 -9.92 -10.66
CA SER A 169 22.01 -11.34 -10.76
C SER A 169 20.95 -12.31 -10.23
N GLY A 170 19.83 -11.81 -9.74
CA GLY A 170 18.80 -12.62 -9.08
C GLY A 170 19.05 -12.82 -7.58
N GLY A 171 18.02 -13.31 -6.89
CA GLY A 171 18.02 -13.45 -5.43
C GLY A 171 17.53 -12.19 -4.72
N PRO A 172 17.80 -12.01 -3.42
CA PRO A 172 17.33 -10.85 -2.69
C PRO A 172 17.95 -9.55 -3.24
N ILE A 173 17.15 -8.50 -3.28
CA ILE A 173 17.58 -7.15 -3.68
C ILE A 173 18.33 -6.50 -2.50
N ASP A 174 17.88 -6.75 -1.28
CA ASP A 174 18.51 -6.29 -0.04
C ASP A 174 18.48 -7.36 1.06
N ASN A 175 19.21 -7.08 2.13
CA ASN A 175 19.24 -7.91 3.34
C ASN A 175 19.21 -7.08 4.62
N CYS A 176 18.47 -5.99 4.61
CA CYS A 176 18.27 -5.17 5.80
C CYS A 176 17.68 -5.97 6.97
N VAL A 177 16.97 -7.05 6.65
CA VAL A 177 16.51 -8.09 7.58
C VAL A 177 16.87 -9.46 7.02
N ASN A 178 16.62 -10.53 7.76
CA ASN A 178 16.83 -11.88 7.28
C ASN A 178 16.09 -12.12 5.95
N VAL A 179 16.79 -12.70 4.97
CA VAL A 179 16.20 -12.98 3.66
C VAL A 179 15.04 -13.99 3.77
N GLN A 180 14.05 -13.82 2.92
CA GLN A 180 12.91 -14.73 2.82
C GLN A 180 13.21 -15.82 1.80
N GLY A 181 13.38 -17.05 2.27
CA GLY A 181 13.75 -18.20 1.48
C GLY A 181 15.20 -18.64 1.72
N SER A 182 15.75 -19.43 0.79
CA SER A 182 17.13 -19.92 0.85
C SER A 182 17.88 -19.52 -0.42
N CYS A 183 18.85 -18.65 -0.29
CA CYS A 183 19.65 -18.16 -1.41
C CYS A 183 21.09 -17.90 -0.97
N PRO A 184 22.08 -18.10 -1.89
CA PRO A 184 23.48 -17.93 -1.56
C PRO A 184 23.94 -16.48 -1.48
N ASN A 185 23.26 -15.58 -2.16
CA ASN A 185 23.62 -14.16 -2.22
C ASN A 185 22.87 -13.36 -1.17
N ASN A 186 23.60 -12.55 -0.47
CA ASN A 186 23.09 -11.72 0.61
C ASN A 186 23.64 -10.30 0.44
N PRO A 187 23.09 -9.53 -0.53
CA PRO A 187 23.58 -8.19 -0.83
C PRO A 187 23.35 -7.28 0.36
N THR A 188 24.17 -6.26 0.50
CA THR A 188 23.98 -5.20 1.49
C THR A 188 23.51 -3.97 0.73
N PRO A 189 22.26 -3.56 0.84
CA PRO A 189 21.78 -2.32 0.22
C PRO A 189 22.37 -1.12 0.95
N GLN A 190 22.51 -0.04 0.22
CA GLN A 190 22.91 1.24 0.82
C GLN A 190 21.68 2.01 1.33
N VAL A 191 20.57 1.97 0.58
CA VAL A 191 19.28 2.57 0.93
C VAL A 191 18.18 1.65 0.45
N GLY A 192 17.14 1.47 1.28
CA GLY A 192 15.97 0.66 0.91
C GLY A 192 14.99 1.39 0.01
N THR A 193 14.01 0.66 -0.47
CA THR A 193 12.87 1.14 -1.27
C THR A 193 11.56 0.67 -0.66
N ILE A 194 10.42 1.02 -1.23
CA ILE A 194 9.09 0.80 -0.64
C ILE A 194 8.86 -0.65 -0.20
N MET A 195 9.28 -1.66 -0.96
CA MET A 195 9.08 -3.08 -0.58
C MET A 195 10.17 -3.62 0.35
N SER A 196 11.05 -2.75 0.89
CA SER A 196 12.12 -3.15 1.82
C SER A 196 11.73 -2.97 3.28
N TYR A 197 12.49 -3.62 4.17
CA TYR A 197 12.46 -3.34 5.60
C TYR A 197 13.66 -2.49 6.06
N CYS A 198 14.38 -1.88 5.12
CA CYS A 198 15.55 -1.05 5.42
C CYS A 198 15.22 0.19 6.27
N HIS A 199 13.96 0.65 6.26
CA HIS A 199 13.47 1.72 7.14
C HIS A 199 13.61 1.38 8.63
N THR A 200 13.75 0.10 9.01
CA THR A 200 13.98 -0.35 10.38
C THR A 200 15.45 -0.33 10.78
N THR A 201 16.33 0.02 9.86
CA THR A 201 17.79 0.05 10.04
C THR A 201 18.35 1.45 9.78
N SER A 202 19.65 1.64 9.99
CA SER A 202 20.34 2.89 9.64
C SER A 202 20.43 3.16 8.14
N SER A 203 20.14 2.18 7.29
CA SER A 203 20.13 2.35 5.83
C SER A 203 19.00 3.27 5.36
N GLY A 204 17.87 3.29 6.08
CA GLY A 204 16.69 4.05 5.69
C GLY A 204 16.03 3.51 4.42
N ALA A 205 15.00 4.20 3.93
CA ALA A 205 14.31 3.87 2.70
C ALA A 205 13.89 5.13 1.94
N LEU A 206 13.85 5.02 0.61
CA LEU A 206 13.28 6.01 -0.29
C LEU A 206 11.80 5.71 -0.54
N ILE A 207 11.07 6.71 -1.01
CA ILE A 207 9.66 6.57 -1.45
C ILE A 207 9.64 6.33 -2.97
N ASP A 208 10.25 5.23 -3.36
CA ASP A 208 10.26 4.71 -4.72
C ASP A 208 10.25 3.17 -4.67
N PHE A 209 9.96 2.53 -5.79
CA PHE A 209 10.10 1.09 -5.93
C PHE A 209 11.44 0.76 -6.58
N HIS A 210 12.07 -0.33 -6.14
CA HIS A 210 13.27 -0.82 -6.81
C HIS A 210 12.95 -1.24 -8.25
N PRO A 211 13.80 -0.93 -9.26
CA PRO A 211 13.51 -1.27 -10.67
C PRO A 211 13.18 -2.74 -10.93
N VAL A 212 13.79 -3.68 -10.19
CA VAL A 212 13.46 -5.11 -10.26
C VAL A 212 12.02 -5.38 -9.77
N VAL A 213 11.56 -4.70 -8.71
CA VAL A 213 10.17 -4.78 -8.24
C VAL A 213 9.21 -4.27 -9.29
N VAL A 214 9.54 -3.13 -9.91
CA VAL A 214 8.74 -2.56 -11.01
C VAL A 214 8.65 -3.52 -12.19
N SER A 215 9.80 -4.07 -12.64
CA SER A 215 9.86 -4.92 -13.85
C SER A 215 9.26 -6.30 -13.63
N GLN A 216 9.44 -6.91 -12.45
CA GLN A 216 9.09 -8.31 -12.21
C GLN A 216 7.79 -8.52 -11.42
N ALA A 217 7.25 -7.49 -10.80
CA ALA A 217 6.03 -7.59 -10.01
C ALA A 217 4.97 -6.55 -10.39
N LEU A 218 5.27 -5.25 -10.27
CA LEU A 218 4.23 -4.23 -10.46
C LEU A 218 3.73 -4.16 -11.90
N ASN A 219 4.63 -4.04 -12.88
CA ASN A 219 4.24 -4.02 -14.29
C ASN A 219 3.52 -5.29 -14.74
N PRO A 220 4.00 -6.51 -14.43
CA PRO A 220 3.24 -7.73 -14.72
C PRO A 220 1.86 -7.76 -14.07
N GLY A 221 1.74 -7.44 -12.78
CA GLY A 221 0.46 -7.42 -12.07
C GLY A 221 -0.52 -6.44 -12.69
N ILE A 222 -0.07 -5.21 -13.03
CA ILE A 222 -0.89 -4.19 -13.67
C ILE A 222 -1.28 -4.60 -15.11
N ASN A 223 -0.35 -5.10 -15.91
CA ASN A 223 -0.59 -5.44 -17.31
C ASN A 223 -1.54 -6.65 -17.48
N THR A 224 -1.63 -7.52 -16.49
CA THR A 224 -2.54 -8.68 -16.47
C THR A 224 -3.87 -8.37 -15.79
N ALA A 225 -4.00 -7.24 -15.09
CA ALA A 225 -5.19 -6.85 -14.37
C ALA A 225 -6.32 -6.44 -15.31
N GLY A 226 -7.32 -7.31 -15.47
CA GLY A 226 -8.46 -7.08 -16.36
C GLY A 226 -9.53 -6.12 -15.82
N CYS A 227 -9.45 -5.67 -14.58
CA CYS A 227 -10.39 -4.75 -13.96
C CYS A 227 -10.03 -3.27 -14.16
N LEU A 228 -8.77 -2.97 -14.50
CA LEU A 228 -8.32 -1.60 -14.60
C LEU A 228 -9.01 -0.86 -15.75
N THR A 229 -9.56 0.30 -15.43
CA THR A 229 -10.24 1.18 -16.39
C THR A 229 -9.46 2.48 -16.60
N ALA A 230 -9.83 3.26 -17.62
CA ALA A 230 -9.34 4.62 -17.73
C ALA A 230 -9.78 5.42 -16.51
N CYS A 231 -8.85 6.17 -15.93
CA CYS A 231 -9.19 7.06 -14.82
C CYS A 231 -10.25 8.07 -15.26
N PRO A 232 -11.33 8.29 -14.48
CA PRO A 232 -12.16 9.44 -14.69
C PRO A 232 -11.30 10.69 -14.50
N PHE A 233 -11.03 11.41 -15.59
CA PHE A 233 -10.40 12.72 -15.50
C PHE A 233 -11.41 13.68 -14.87
N TYR A 234 -11.31 13.90 -13.58
CA TYR A 234 -11.85 15.12 -13.00
C TYR A 234 -10.90 16.27 -13.37
N GLY A 235 -10.89 16.59 -14.67
CA GLY A 235 -10.16 17.75 -15.17
C GLY A 235 -10.68 19.00 -14.47
N CYS A 236 -9.79 19.92 -14.13
CA CYS A 236 -10.19 21.29 -13.84
C CYS A 236 -11.03 21.77 -15.03
N THR A 237 -12.31 22.03 -14.84
CA THR A 237 -13.21 22.56 -15.88
C THR A 237 -12.94 24.04 -16.14
N ASP A 238 -11.93 24.61 -15.48
CA ASP A 238 -11.47 25.97 -15.71
C ASP A 238 -10.56 25.98 -16.95
N SER A 239 -11.13 26.44 -18.07
CA SER A 239 -10.43 26.62 -19.32
C SER A 239 -9.40 27.77 -19.31
N THR A 240 -9.20 28.42 -18.16
CA THR A 240 -8.28 29.55 -17.95
C THR A 240 -7.15 29.24 -16.95
N ALA A 241 -7.03 28.00 -16.45
CA ALA A 241 -5.97 27.58 -15.54
C ALA A 241 -4.69 27.15 -16.29
#